data_18f352bb66401c97dbb991f717fb1b37
#
_entry.id   18f352bb66401c97dbb991f717fb1b37
#
_cell.length_a   1.000
_cell.length_b   1.000
_cell.length_c   1.000
_cell.angle_alpha   90.00
_cell.angle_beta   90.00
_cell.angle_gamma   90.00
#
_symmetry.space_group_name_H-M   'P 1'
#
loop_
_entity.id
_entity.type
_entity.pdbx_description
1 polymer ?
#
loop_
_entity_poly.entity_id
_entity_poly.type
_entity_poly.pdbx_seq_one_letter_code
_entity_poly.pdbx_strand_id
1 'polypeptide(L)'
;RKTILRRTNQALLGSNEKKVPAQLLLSAFVDAPFPLSGEQASTVAGFQGTSNDAQKLLKLLYARGVLAKPNLEIDEFELAPPPLPPGAAVLIDLKSGEILALASKPNYDLSKLTPFIPQSVYDQIQRREAWLPRAWHPGYAPASPFKLISAIAGYKAGQLDANETKTCDGIYRGMECHVFPGIHGEMNLEDAISQSCNVYFYRLAEKIGFQNLIDTARELGLDKSPSIEVPSL
;
A
#
# COMPACT_ATOMS: atom_id res chain seq x y z
N ARG A 1 13.67 6.01 -1.95
CA ARG A 1 13.72 4.56 -1.70
C ARG A 1 13.00 3.74 -2.78
N LYS A 2 11.67 3.93 -2.99
CA LYS A 2 10.89 3.20 -4.02
C LYS A 2 11.51 3.33 -5.43
N THR A 3 12.02 4.51 -5.77
CA THR A 3 12.62 4.77 -7.08
C THR A 3 13.95 4.03 -7.26
N ILE A 4 14.80 4.00 -6.22
CA ILE A 4 16.07 3.26 -6.24
C ILE A 4 15.81 1.77 -6.38
N LEU A 5 14.95 1.20 -5.51
CA LEU A 5 14.58 -0.21 -5.55
C LEU A 5 13.93 -0.60 -6.89
N ARG A 6 13.09 0.28 -7.48
CA ARG A 6 12.49 0.04 -8.79
C ARG A 6 13.54 0.01 -9.91
N ARG A 7 14.48 0.96 -9.94
CA ARG A 7 15.57 0.99 -10.93
C ARG A 7 16.52 -0.19 -10.76
N THR A 8 16.88 -0.52 -9.51
CA THR A 8 17.70 -1.68 -9.19
C THR A 8 17.00 -2.97 -9.57
N ASN A 9 15.70 -3.12 -9.28
CA ASN A 9 14.92 -4.28 -9.70
C ASN A 9 14.77 -4.37 -11.23
N GLN A 10 14.64 -3.25 -11.94
CA GLN A 10 14.63 -3.24 -13.40
C GLN A 10 15.96 -3.70 -14.00
N ALA A 11 17.08 -3.32 -13.39
CA ALA A 11 18.41 -3.77 -13.81
C ALA A 11 18.68 -5.26 -13.48
N LEU A 12 17.96 -5.79 -12.47
CA LEU A 12 18.04 -7.20 -12.01
C LEU A 12 16.96 -8.11 -12.62
N LEU A 13 16.09 -7.59 -13.48
CA LEU A 13 15.05 -8.39 -14.15
C LEU A 13 15.69 -9.53 -14.96
N GLY A 14 15.78 -10.70 -14.33
CA GLY A 14 16.37 -11.92 -14.90
C GLY A 14 17.41 -12.61 -14.01
N SER A 15 17.86 -12.00 -12.92
CA SER A 15 18.75 -12.63 -11.94
C SER A 15 18.01 -12.96 -10.64
N ASN A 16 18.12 -14.20 -10.19
CA ASN A 16 17.67 -14.64 -8.85
C ASN A 16 18.64 -14.17 -7.74
N GLU A 17 19.52 -13.22 -8.03
CA GLU A 17 20.59 -12.80 -7.15
C GLU A 17 20.10 -11.76 -6.14
N LYS A 18 20.30 -12.05 -4.87
CA LYS A 18 20.08 -11.12 -3.76
C LYS A 18 21.17 -10.05 -3.65
N LYS A 19 22.20 -10.14 -4.48
CA LYS A 19 23.40 -9.30 -4.47
C LYS A 19 23.42 -8.40 -5.71
N VAL A 20 23.79 -7.15 -5.53
CA VAL A 20 23.84 -6.13 -6.58
C VAL A 20 25.25 -5.53 -6.64
N PRO A 21 25.85 -5.41 -7.82
CA PRO A 21 27.13 -4.72 -7.97
C PRO A 21 27.09 -3.29 -7.40
N ALA A 22 28.12 -2.92 -6.66
CA ALA A 22 28.23 -1.63 -6.00
C ALA A 22 27.99 -0.44 -6.94
N GLN A 23 28.61 -0.49 -8.12
CA GLN A 23 28.49 0.58 -9.10
C GLN A 23 27.07 0.79 -9.59
N LEU A 24 26.31 -0.29 -9.80
CA LEU A 24 24.91 -0.22 -10.23
C LEU A 24 24.03 0.41 -9.14
N LEU A 25 24.25 0.04 -7.87
CA LEU A 25 23.53 0.61 -6.74
C LEU A 25 23.85 2.10 -6.56
N LEU A 26 25.13 2.47 -6.66
CA LEU A 26 25.59 3.84 -6.50
C LEU A 26 25.09 4.75 -7.62
N SER A 27 25.15 4.31 -8.89
CA SER A 27 24.59 5.08 -10.01
C SER A 27 23.09 5.26 -9.89
N ALA A 28 22.35 4.21 -9.55
CA ALA A 28 20.90 4.30 -9.33
C ALA A 28 20.52 5.24 -8.18
N PHE A 29 21.41 5.42 -7.20
CA PHE A 29 21.21 6.33 -6.08
C PHE A 29 21.52 7.79 -6.45
N VAL A 30 22.62 8.03 -7.15
CA VAL A 30 23.03 9.37 -7.60
C VAL A 30 22.01 9.96 -8.59
N ASP A 31 21.46 9.15 -9.48
CA ASP A 31 20.49 9.58 -10.48
C ASP A 31 19.05 9.72 -9.96
N ALA A 32 18.79 9.32 -8.73
CA ALA A 32 17.43 9.36 -8.18
C ALA A 32 17.11 10.72 -7.56
N PRO A 33 15.99 11.39 -7.90
CA PRO A 33 15.50 12.55 -7.17
C PRO A 33 15.08 12.14 -5.75
N PHE A 34 15.92 12.40 -4.79
CA PHE A 34 15.74 12.00 -3.39
C PHE A 34 15.63 13.22 -2.49
N PRO A 35 14.66 13.32 -1.57
CA PRO A 35 14.68 14.37 -0.56
C PRO A 35 15.80 14.06 0.43
N LEU A 36 16.95 14.69 0.23
CA LEU A 36 18.12 14.58 1.06
C LEU A 36 18.22 15.81 1.98
N SER A 37 18.64 15.62 3.23
CA SER A 37 19.05 16.76 4.07
C SER A 37 20.33 17.41 3.50
N GLY A 38 20.62 18.65 3.86
CA GLY A 38 21.74 19.40 3.29
C GLY A 38 23.09 18.67 3.31
N GLU A 39 23.44 17.99 4.42
CA GLU A 39 24.66 17.20 4.54
C GLU A 39 24.64 15.95 3.63
N GLN A 40 23.51 15.31 3.51
CA GLN A 40 23.32 14.13 2.65
C GLN A 40 23.35 14.48 1.18
N ALA A 41 22.77 15.63 0.81
CA ALA A 41 22.84 16.18 -0.55
C ALA A 41 24.28 16.51 -0.93
N SER A 42 25.05 17.10 -0.02
CA SER A 42 26.48 17.38 -0.21
C SER A 42 27.29 16.09 -0.42
N THR A 43 26.99 15.03 0.33
CA THR A 43 27.66 13.73 0.18
C THR A 43 27.39 13.12 -1.20
N VAL A 44 26.17 13.23 -1.71
CA VAL A 44 25.80 12.71 -3.04
C VAL A 44 26.40 13.59 -4.15
N ALA A 45 26.30 14.90 -4.03
CA ALA A 45 26.83 15.85 -5.00
C ALA A 45 28.38 15.80 -5.10
N GLY A 46 29.04 15.48 -3.98
CA GLY A 46 30.49 15.32 -3.92
C GLY A 46 31.03 13.95 -4.33
N PHE A 47 30.15 13.05 -4.79
CA PHE A 47 30.56 11.70 -5.19
C PHE A 47 31.37 11.73 -6.48
N GLN A 48 32.67 11.45 -6.35
CA GLN A 48 33.62 11.39 -7.48
C GLN A 48 34.07 9.97 -7.81
N GLY A 49 33.42 8.96 -7.24
CA GLY A 49 33.74 7.55 -7.50
C GLY A 49 34.95 7.03 -6.73
N THR A 50 35.46 7.77 -5.72
CA THR A 50 36.54 7.27 -4.88
C THR A 50 36.05 6.26 -3.86
N SER A 51 36.93 5.37 -3.39
CA SER A 51 36.60 4.39 -2.33
C SER A 51 36.07 5.04 -1.06
N ASN A 52 36.54 6.23 -0.70
CA ASN A 52 36.07 6.97 0.46
C ASN A 52 34.65 7.51 0.26
N ASP A 53 34.33 8.01 -0.91
CA ASP A 53 33.00 8.50 -1.25
C ASP A 53 32.00 7.33 -1.30
N ALA A 54 32.41 6.19 -1.85
CA ALA A 54 31.63 4.97 -1.86
C ALA A 54 31.28 4.54 -0.42
N GLN A 55 32.24 4.52 0.49
CA GLN A 55 31.99 4.19 1.90
C GLN A 55 31.02 5.15 2.60
N LYS A 56 31.14 6.46 2.33
CA LYS A 56 30.21 7.46 2.89
C LYS A 56 28.78 7.22 2.37
N LEU A 57 28.66 6.93 1.08
CA LEU A 57 27.37 6.66 0.44
C LEU A 57 26.75 5.36 0.95
N LEU A 58 27.56 4.32 1.17
CA LEU A 58 27.13 3.05 1.77
C LEU A 58 26.62 3.23 3.20
N LYS A 59 27.32 3.98 4.03
CA LYS A 59 26.85 4.32 5.39
C LYS A 59 25.50 5.05 5.33
N LEU A 60 25.33 5.96 4.39
CA LEU A 60 24.06 6.68 4.19
C LEU A 60 22.94 5.72 3.76
N LEU A 61 23.20 4.83 2.83
CA LEU A 61 22.22 3.83 2.36
C LEU A 61 21.82 2.86 3.47
N TYR A 62 22.79 2.45 4.29
CA TYR A 62 22.52 1.64 5.46
C TYR A 62 21.67 2.40 6.50
N ALA A 63 22.05 3.62 6.84
CA ALA A 63 21.28 4.46 7.77
C ALA A 63 19.84 4.71 7.29
N ARG A 64 19.63 4.70 5.98
CA ARG A 64 18.31 4.83 5.35
C ARG A 64 17.55 3.50 5.22
N GLY A 65 18.14 2.39 5.72
CA GLY A 65 17.54 1.05 5.64
C GLY A 65 17.36 0.55 4.19
N VAL A 66 18.22 0.98 3.29
CA VAL A 66 18.30 0.43 1.91
C VAL A 66 19.15 -0.82 1.90
N LEU A 67 20.21 -0.86 2.71
CA LEU A 67 21.07 -2.03 2.89
C LEU A 67 20.70 -2.79 4.16
N ALA A 68 20.82 -4.11 4.10
CA ALA A 68 20.51 -5.00 5.24
C ALA A 68 21.60 -4.95 6.33
N LYS A 69 22.85 -4.80 5.92
CA LYS A 69 24.04 -4.76 6.79
C LYS A 69 25.02 -3.69 6.31
N PRO A 70 25.82 -3.08 7.23
CA PRO A 70 26.90 -2.21 6.83
C PRO A 70 28.03 -3.09 6.28
N ASN A 71 27.97 -3.44 5.01
CA ASN A 71 29.06 -4.17 4.38
C ASN A 71 30.13 -3.18 3.92
N LEU A 72 31.37 -3.41 4.30
CA LEU A 72 32.52 -2.58 3.97
C LEU A 72 33.30 -3.12 2.76
N GLU A 73 32.93 -4.29 2.25
CA GLU A 73 33.50 -4.86 1.04
C GLU A 73 32.74 -4.32 -0.18
N ILE A 74 33.48 -3.75 -1.11
CA ILE A 74 32.95 -2.79 -2.10
C ILE A 74 32.31 -3.47 -3.32
N ASP A 75 32.41 -4.79 -3.47
CA ASP A 75 32.06 -5.45 -4.72
C ASP A 75 30.59 -5.89 -4.84
N GLU A 76 29.95 -6.25 -3.72
CA GLU A 76 28.56 -6.71 -3.71
C GLU A 76 27.81 -6.31 -2.41
N PHE A 77 26.54 -5.94 -2.53
CA PHE A 77 25.69 -5.61 -1.38
C PHE A 77 24.47 -6.50 -1.31
N GLU A 78 24.14 -6.94 -0.10
CA GLU A 78 22.85 -7.51 0.17
C GLU A 78 21.82 -6.39 0.39
N LEU A 79 20.86 -6.26 -0.53
CA LEU A 79 19.76 -5.33 -0.37
C LEU A 79 18.89 -5.75 0.82
N ALA A 80 18.58 -4.81 1.69
CA ALA A 80 17.54 -5.03 2.68
C ALA A 80 16.23 -5.38 1.93
N PRO A 81 15.52 -6.44 2.34
CA PRO A 81 14.24 -6.75 1.74
C PRO A 81 13.35 -5.49 1.78
N PRO A 82 12.55 -5.24 0.74
CA PRO A 82 11.63 -4.12 0.76
C PRO A 82 10.78 -4.24 2.04
N PRO A 83 10.49 -3.12 2.74
CA PRO A 83 9.58 -3.19 3.87
C PRO A 83 8.28 -3.78 3.36
N LEU A 84 7.79 -4.78 4.05
CA LEU A 84 6.45 -5.30 3.77
C LEU A 84 5.47 -4.12 3.78
N PRO A 85 4.56 -4.05 2.81
CA PRO A 85 3.57 -3.01 2.79
C PRO A 85 2.77 -3.05 4.10
N PRO A 86 2.34 -1.89 4.62
CA PRO A 86 1.45 -1.86 5.77
C PRO A 86 0.16 -2.60 5.42
N GLY A 87 -0.38 -3.32 6.38
CA GLY A 87 -1.59 -4.11 6.20
C GLY A 87 -2.20 -4.54 7.51
N ALA A 88 -3.38 -5.12 7.42
CA ALA A 88 -4.09 -5.70 8.54
C ALA A 88 -4.79 -7.00 8.12
N ALA A 89 -5.01 -7.87 9.10
CA ALA A 89 -5.84 -9.05 8.94
C ALA A 89 -6.78 -9.17 10.14
N VAL A 90 -8.02 -9.51 9.86
CA VAL A 90 -9.06 -9.77 10.87
C VAL A 90 -9.65 -11.13 10.56
N LEU A 91 -9.72 -12.01 11.56
CA LEU A 91 -10.38 -13.30 11.45
C LEU A 91 -11.58 -13.32 12.41
N ILE A 92 -12.75 -13.59 11.88
CA ILE A 92 -14.01 -13.61 12.61
C ILE A 92 -14.70 -14.95 12.41
N ASP A 93 -15.21 -15.55 13.48
CA ASP A 93 -16.13 -16.67 13.39
C ASP A 93 -17.51 -16.16 12.95
N LEU A 94 -17.96 -16.59 11.78
CA LEU A 94 -19.25 -16.14 11.24
C LEU A 94 -20.47 -16.65 11.99
N LYS A 95 -20.33 -17.66 12.85
CA LYS A 95 -21.46 -18.19 13.64
C LYS A 95 -21.61 -17.45 14.95
N SER A 96 -20.53 -17.22 15.67
CA SER A 96 -20.54 -16.57 16.98
C SER A 96 -20.35 -15.05 16.89
N GLY A 97 -19.73 -14.55 15.81
CA GLY A 97 -19.29 -13.16 15.67
C GLY A 97 -17.98 -12.87 16.43
N GLU A 98 -17.36 -13.91 17.03
CA GLU A 98 -16.12 -13.74 17.78
C GLU A 98 -14.94 -13.37 16.88
N ILE A 99 -14.13 -12.42 17.35
CA ILE A 99 -12.87 -12.08 16.70
C ILE A 99 -11.81 -13.08 17.15
N LEU A 100 -11.40 -13.96 16.24
CA LEU A 100 -10.40 -14.98 16.50
C LEU A 100 -8.96 -14.46 16.37
N ALA A 101 -8.74 -13.46 15.52
CA ALA A 101 -7.45 -12.80 15.38
C ALA A 101 -7.57 -11.38 14.85
N LEU A 102 -6.70 -10.52 15.37
CA LEU A 102 -6.47 -9.14 14.89
C LEU A 102 -4.97 -8.95 14.69
N ALA A 103 -4.55 -8.64 13.49
CA ALA A 103 -3.15 -8.40 13.18
C ALA A 103 -2.95 -7.11 12.39
N SER A 104 -2.00 -6.30 12.83
CA SER A 104 -1.60 -5.06 12.15
C SER A 104 -0.11 -5.11 11.83
N LYS A 105 0.29 -4.62 10.65
CA LYS A 105 1.68 -4.46 10.23
C LYS A 105 1.91 -3.05 9.67
N PRO A 106 3.07 -2.43 9.90
CA PRO A 106 4.12 -2.88 10.81
C PRO A 106 3.65 -2.88 12.27
N ASN A 107 4.22 -3.75 13.07
CA ASN A 107 4.05 -3.78 14.51
C ASN A 107 5.37 -3.42 15.22
N TYR A 108 5.34 -3.36 16.55
CA TYR A 108 6.49 -3.10 17.40
C TYR A 108 6.53 -4.06 18.57
N ASP A 109 7.70 -4.19 19.16
CA ASP A 109 7.95 -5.07 20.30
C ASP A 109 7.63 -4.32 21.60
N LEU A 110 6.58 -4.77 22.30
CA LEU A 110 6.14 -4.17 23.56
C LEU A 110 7.22 -4.22 24.66
N SER A 111 8.09 -5.23 24.65
CA SER A 111 9.16 -5.36 25.64
C SER A 111 10.17 -4.20 25.57
N LYS A 112 10.27 -3.55 24.42
CA LYS A 112 11.16 -2.39 24.21
C LYS A 112 10.57 -1.06 24.67
N LEU A 113 9.33 -1.06 25.15
CA LEU A 113 8.63 0.15 25.59
C LEU A 113 8.74 0.36 27.11
N THR A 114 9.22 -0.62 27.85
CA THR A 114 9.28 -0.58 29.31
C THR A 114 10.72 -0.76 29.81
N PRO A 115 11.13 -0.13 30.93
CA PRO A 115 10.38 0.89 31.70
C PRO A 115 10.37 2.27 31.01
N PHE A 116 11.20 2.48 29.99
CA PHE A 116 11.29 3.70 29.18
C PHE A 116 11.41 3.35 27.72
N ILE A 117 10.85 4.19 26.87
CA ILE A 117 11.00 4.06 25.42
C ILE A 117 12.28 4.80 25.00
N PRO A 118 13.34 4.10 24.55
CA PRO A 118 14.50 4.78 23.99
C PRO A 118 14.11 5.63 22.78
N GLN A 119 14.66 6.82 22.63
CA GLN A 119 14.33 7.73 21.52
C GLN A 119 14.48 7.05 20.15
N SER A 120 15.51 6.22 19.98
CA SER A 120 15.74 5.48 18.73
C SER A 120 14.62 4.47 18.42
N VAL A 121 14.05 3.85 19.45
CA VAL A 121 12.91 2.91 19.30
C VAL A 121 11.63 3.69 18.94
N TYR A 122 11.38 4.79 19.65
CA TYR A 122 10.26 5.68 19.36
C TYR A 122 10.30 6.18 17.91
N ASP A 123 11.44 6.71 17.47
CA ASP A 123 11.65 7.21 16.11
C ASP A 123 11.46 6.09 15.06
N GLN A 124 11.88 4.86 15.38
CA GLN A 124 11.68 3.72 14.50
C GLN A 124 10.20 3.37 14.32
N ILE A 125 9.44 3.36 15.43
CA ILE A 125 8.01 3.07 15.44
C ILE A 125 7.26 4.18 14.66
N GLN A 126 7.61 5.45 14.92
CA GLN A 126 7.03 6.61 14.23
C GLN A 126 7.30 6.58 12.72
N ARG A 127 8.56 6.38 12.31
CA ARG A 127 8.89 6.31 10.87
C ARG A 127 8.18 5.20 10.12
N ARG A 128 7.83 4.12 10.82
CA ARG A 128 7.11 2.97 10.25
C ARG A 128 5.60 3.10 10.40
N GLU A 129 5.11 4.14 11.06
CA GLU A 129 3.70 4.31 11.42
C GLU A 129 3.15 3.07 12.16
N ALA A 130 4.00 2.44 12.99
CA ALA A 130 3.66 1.19 13.64
C ALA A 130 2.72 1.36 14.84
N TRP A 131 2.52 2.61 15.31
CA TRP A 131 1.50 2.91 16.32
C TRP A 131 0.07 2.72 15.80
N LEU A 132 -0.14 2.80 14.48
CA LEU A 132 -1.46 2.74 13.90
C LEU A 132 -2.02 1.32 13.94
N PRO A 133 -3.10 1.07 14.70
CA PRO A 133 -3.71 -0.24 14.84
C PRO A 133 -4.63 -0.55 13.64
N ARG A 134 -4.05 -0.84 12.50
CA ARG A 134 -4.73 -0.92 11.18
C ARG A 134 -5.87 -1.92 11.12
N ALA A 135 -5.87 -2.92 12.01
CA ALA A 135 -6.94 -3.93 12.04
C ALA A 135 -8.28 -3.39 12.54
N TRP A 136 -8.26 -2.30 13.33
CA TRP A 136 -9.47 -1.68 13.87
C TRP A 136 -9.48 -0.15 13.80
N HIS A 137 -8.47 0.43 13.16
CA HIS A 137 -8.43 1.88 12.95
C HIS A 137 -9.46 2.27 11.87
N PRO A 138 -10.36 3.23 12.14
CA PRO A 138 -11.31 3.71 11.16
C PRO A 138 -10.62 4.53 10.05
N GLY A 139 -11.28 4.66 8.90
CA GLY A 139 -10.89 5.63 7.88
C GLY A 139 -10.15 5.09 6.67
N TYR A 140 -10.08 3.77 6.48
CA TYR A 140 -9.64 3.22 5.20
C TYR A 140 -10.77 3.30 4.17
N ALA A 141 -10.48 3.86 2.99
CA ALA A 141 -11.40 3.82 1.87
C ALA A 141 -11.62 2.35 1.45
N PRO A 142 -12.88 1.88 1.38
CA PRO A 142 -13.17 0.48 1.09
C PRO A 142 -12.80 0.05 -0.33
N ALA A 143 -12.63 1.01 -1.24
CA ALA A 143 -12.29 0.76 -2.64
C ALA A 143 -13.24 -0.26 -3.32
N SER A 144 -12.71 -1.20 -4.20
CA SER A 144 -13.55 -2.15 -4.95
C SER A 144 -14.48 -3.04 -4.11
N PRO A 145 -14.19 -3.41 -2.85
CA PRO A 145 -15.20 -4.08 -2.00
C PRO A 145 -16.52 -3.31 -1.87
N PHE A 146 -16.52 -1.98 -1.97
CA PHE A 146 -17.73 -1.16 -1.94
C PHE A 146 -18.66 -1.40 -3.15
N LYS A 147 -18.16 -2.01 -4.22
CA LYS A 147 -18.99 -2.39 -5.40
C LYS A 147 -20.11 -3.36 -5.04
N LEU A 148 -19.90 -4.23 -4.05
CA LEU A 148 -20.94 -5.10 -3.53
C LEU A 148 -22.07 -4.30 -2.87
N ILE A 149 -21.72 -3.26 -2.10
CA ILE A 149 -22.70 -2.34 -1.51
C ILE A 149 -23.47 -1.60 -2.60
N SER A 150 -22.76 -1.15 -3.65
CA SER A 150 -23.39 -0.49 -4.80
C SER A 150 -24.36 -1.41 -5.54
N ALA A 151 -24.04 -2.70 -5.69
CA ALA A 151 -24.93 -3.68 -6.30
C ALA A 151 -26.20 -3.89 -5.44
N ILE A 152 -26.03 -4.04 -4.11
CA ILE A 152 -27.16 -4.18 -3.17
C ILE A 152 -28.06 -2.93 -3.24
N ALA A 153 -27.46 -1.73 -3.23
CA ALA A 153 -28.19 -0.47 -3.34
C ALA A 153 -28.97 -0.37 -4.66
N GLY A 154 -28.35 -0.80 -5.75
CA GLY A 154 -28.98 -0.84 -7.07
C GLY A 154 -30.19 -1.78 -7.12
N TYR A 155 -30.04 -2.97 -6.53
CA TYR A 155 -31.14 -3.94 -6.40
C TYR A 155 -32.27 -3.39 -5.54
N LYS A 156 -31.99 -2.86 -4.36
CA LYS A 156 -32.98 -2.24 -3.45
C LYS A 156 -33.73 -1.08 -4.09
N ALA A 157 -33.04 -0.26 -4.86
CA ALA A 157 -33.64 0.87 -5.57
C ALA A 157 -34.40 0.46 -6.84
N GLY A 158 -34.44 -0.83 -7.21
CA GLY A 158 -35.03 -1.30 -8.46
C GLY A 158 -34.33 -0.76 -9.72
N GLN A 159 -33.08 -0.38 -9.59
CA GLN A 159 -32.27 0.22 -10.65
C GLN A 159 -31.22 -0.74 -11.25
N LEU A 160 -31.16 -1.96 -10.74
CA LEU A 160 -30.23 -3.00 -11.17
C LEU A 160 -31.00 -4.22 -11.66
N ASP A 161 -30.81 -4.54 -12.94
CA ASP A 161 -31.07 -5.87 -13.50
C ASP A 161 -29.72 -6.57 -13.65
N ALA A 162 -29.55 -7.73 -13.02
CA ALA A 162 -28.31 -8.48 -13.05
C ALA A 162 -27.91 -8.96 -14.45
N ASN A 163 -28.90 -9.16 -15.34
CA ASN A 163 -28.71 -9.61 -16.72
C ASN A 163 -28.52 -8.43 -17.71
N GLU A 164 -28.83 -7.20 -17.29
CA GLU A 164 -28.61 -6.01 -18.14
C GLU A 164 -27.12 -5.82 -18.39
N THR A 165 -26.73 -5.80 -19.65
CA THR A 165 -25.34 -5.49 -20.03
C THR A 165 -25.09 -3.99 -20.10
N LYS A 166 -23.88 -3.58 -19.70
CA LYS A 166 -23.36 -2.21 -19.83
C LYS A 166 -22.00 -2.26 -20.48
N THR A 167 -21.76 -1.37 -21.42
CA THR A 167 -20.46 -1.30 -22.11
C THR A 167 -19.45 -0.55 -21.29
N CYS A 168 -18.27 -1.17 -21.06
CA CYS A 168 -17.09 -0.53 -20.55
C CYS A 168 -16.13 -0.18 -21.68
N ASP A 169 -16.08 1.08 -22.01
CA ASP A 169 -15.20 1.70 -23.02
C ASP A 169 -13.88 2.25 -22.42
N GLY A 170 -13.56 1.81 -21.19
CA GLY A 170 -12.32 2.18 -20.48
C GLY A 170 -12.41 3.47 -19.68
N ILE A 171 -13.35 4.36 -19.99
CA ILE A 171 -13.51 5.65 -19.31
C ILE A 171 -14.99 6.03 -19.19
N TYR A 172 -15.36 6.71 -18.11
CA TYR A 172 -16.69 7.25 -17.92
C TYR A 172 -16.63 8.64 -17.30
N ARG A 173 -17.07 9.68 -18.01
CA ARG A 173 -17.03 11.07 -17.57
C ARG A 173 -15.66 11.52 -17.03
N GLY A 174 -14.58 11.08 -17.67
CA GLY A 174 -13.21 11.39 -17.26
C GLY A 174 -12.65 10.50 -16.15
N MET A 175 -13.44 9.55 -15.62
CA MET A 175 -13.00 8.57 -14.63
C MET A 175 -12.58 7.27 -15.32
N GLU A 176 -11.34 6.87 -15.12
CA GLU A 176 -10.75 5.71 -15.79
C GLU A 176 -11.14 4.38 -15.12
N CYS A 177 -11.36 3.37 -15.95
CA CYS A 177 -11.34 1.99 -15.50
C CYS A 177 -9.89 1.56 -15.24
N HIS A 178 -9.68 0.57 -14.37
CA HIS A 178 -8.33 0.09 -14.07
C HIS A 178 -7.62 -0.55 -15.27
N VAL A 179 -8.36 -0.94 -16.30
CA VAL A 179 -7.81 -1.50 -17.55
C VAL A 179 -7.46 -0.44 -18.60
N PHE A 180 -7.82 0.85 -18.37
CA PHE A 180 -7.55 1.92 -19.32
C PHE A 180 -6.05 2.00 -19.69
N PRO A 181 -5.67 2.18 -20.96
CA PRO A 181 -6.49 2.50 -22.14
C PRO A 181 -7.21 1.31 -22.79
N GLY A 182 -7.17 0.11 -22.21
CA GLY A 182 -7.98 -1.02 -22.63
C GLY A 182 -9.46 -0.87 -22.24
N ILE A 183 -10.26 -1.82 -22.66
CA ILE A 183 -11.70 -1.88 -22.41
C ILE A 183 -12.10 -3.28 -21.92
N HIS A 184 -13.18 -3.38 -21.14
CA HIS A 184 -13.79 -4.68 -20.85
C HIS A 184 -14.84 -5.09 -21.88
N GLY A 185 -15.42 -4.13 -22.61
CA GLY A 185 -16.53 -4.36 -23.51
C GLY A 185 -17.88 -4.48 -22.79
N GLU A 186 -18.80 -5.30 -23.33
CA GLU A 186 -20.10 -5.53 -22.70
C GLU A 186 -19.97 -6.45 -21.49
N MET A 187 -20.62 -6.06 -20.39
CA MET A 187 -20.55 -6.74 -19.10
C MET A 187 -21.91 -6.71 -18.41
N ASN A 188 -22.33 -7.85 -17.88
CA ASN A 188 -23.40 -7.95 -16.90
C ASN A 188 -22.86 -7.70 -15.48
N LEU A 189 -23.69 -7.85 -14.45
CA LEU A 189 -23.28 -7.63 -13.06
C LEU A 189 -22.19 -8.61 -12.61
N GLU A 190 -22.30 -9.89 -12.95
CA GLU A 190 -21.35 -10.94 -12.56
C GLU A 190 -19.97 -10.66 -13.14
N ASP A 191 -19.90 -10.35 -14.43
CA ASP A 191 -18.67 -9.97 -15.11
C ASP A 191 -18.06 -8.71 -14.49
N ALA A 192 -18.89 -7.71 -14.21
CA ALA A 192 -18.44 -6.44 -13.64
C ALA A 192 -17.88 -6.59 -12.21
N ILE A 193 -18.43 -7.51 -11.41
CA ILE A 193 -17.89 -7.85 -10.09
C ILE A 193 -16.59 -8.64 -10.23
N SER A 194 -16.59 -9.71 -11.01
CA SER A 194 -15.45 -10.61 -11.16
C SER A 194 -14.22 -9.91 -11.74
N GLN A 195 -14.43 -9.03 -12.73
CA GLN A 195 -13.36 -8.24 -13.34
C GLN A 195 -13.18 -6.86 -12.69
N SER A 196 -13.92 -6.58 -11.63
CA SER A 196 -13.84 -5.31 -10.90
C SER A 196 -13.97 -4.06 -11.78
N CYS A 197 -14.88 -4.05 -12.76
CA CYS A 197 -15.05 -2.98 -13.71
C CYS A 197 -15.50 -1.67 -13.05
N ASN A 198 -14.69 -0.61 -13.14
CA ASN A 198 -15.05 0.69 -12.57
C ASN A 198 -16.17 1.36 -13.35
N VAL A 199 -16.12 1.33 -14.69
CA VAL A 199 -17.10 2.01 -15.55
C VAL A 199 -18.52 1.48 -15.34
N TYR A 200 -18.67 0.16 -15.18
CA TYR A 200 -19.98 -0.43 -14.87
C TYR A 200 -20.56 0.18 -13.60
N PHE A 201 -19.76 0.24 -12.54
CA PHE A 201 -20.20 0.76 -11.24
C PHE A 201 -20.34 2.28 -11.20
N TYR A 202 -19.59 3.06 -11.98
CA TYR A 202 -19.84 4.49 -12.14
C TYR A 202 -21.21 4.76 -12.75
N ARG A 203 -21.56 4.04 -13.83
CA ARG A 203 -22.88 4.12 -14.47
C ARG A 203 -24.01 3.70 -13.51
N LEU A 204 -23.78 2.61 -12.76
CA LEU A 204 -24.75 2.13 -11.78
C LEU A 204 -24.93 3.16 -10.64
N ALA A 205 -23.86 3.67 -10.09
CA ALA A 205 -23.91 4.66 -9.00
C ALA A 205 -24.67 5.94 -9.41
N GLU A 206 -24.47 6.41 -10.65
CA GLU A 206 -25.21 7.56 -11.16
C GLU A 206 -26.72 7.27 -11.27
N LYS A 207 -27.08 6.07 -11.72
CA LYS A 207 -28.49 5.64 -11.83
C LYS A 207 -29.16 5.50 -10.45
N ILE A 208 -28.42 4.99 -9.45
CA ILE A 208 -28.89 4.79 -8.08
C ILE A 208 -29.02 6.12 -7.32
N GLY A 209 -28.09 7.03 -7.53
CA GLY A 209 -27.94 8.26 -6.76
C GLY A 209 -27.23 8.07 -5.42
N PHE A 210 -26.60 9.13 -4.95
CA PHE A 210 -25.74 9.11 -3.77
C PHE A 210 -26.47 8.72 -2.48
N GLN A 211 -27.73 9.20 -2.29
CA GLN A 211 -28.48 8.92 -1.08
C GLN A 211 -28.75 7.43 -0.86
N ASN A 212 -29.20 6.71 -1.91
CA ASN A 212 -29.46 5.28 -1.82
C ASN A 212 -28.19 4.46 -1.52
N LEU A 213 -27.02 4.91 -2.02
CA LEU A 213 -25.72 4.30 -1.69
C LEU A 213 -25.40 4.46 -0.21
N ILE A 214 -25.52 5.67 0.32
CA ILE A 214 -25.25 5.98 1.74
C ILE A 214 -26.22 5.24 2.66
N ASP A 215 -27.50 5.25 2.36
CA ASP A 215 -28.50 4.60 3.21
C ASP A 215 -28.30 3.08 3.23
N THR A 216 -27.95 2.49 2.10
CA THR A 216 -27.60 1.06 2.04
C THR A 216 -26.32 0.75 2.83
N ALA A 217 -25.30 1.60 2.73
CA ALA A 217 -24.07 1.45 3.52
C ALA A 217 -24.35 1.53 5.03
N ARG A 218 -25.21 2.45 5.47
CA ARG A 218 -25.64 2.59 6.86
C ARG A 218 -26.42 1.39 7.36
N GLU A 219 -27.36 0.89 6.59
CA GLU A 219 -28.12 -0.32 6.93
C GLU A 219 -27.19 -1.53 7.12
N LEU A 220 -26.11 -1.61 6.35
CA LEU A 220 -25.10 -2.64 6.48
C LEU A 220 -24.06 -2.36 7.60
N GLY A 221 -24.25 -1.27 8.35
CA GLY A 221 -23.42 -0.94 9.52
C GLY A 221 -22.09 -0.30 9.21
N LEU A 222 -21.84 0.19 7.97
CA LEU A 222 -20.56 0.78 7.61
C LEU A 222 -20.31 2.17 8.24
N ASP A 223 -21.32 2.78 8.85
CA ASP A 223 -21.22 4.03 9.57
C ASP A 223 -21.03 3.85 11.09
N LYS A 224 -20.95 2.60 11.56
CA LYS A 224 -20.81 2.28 12.98
C LYS A 224 -19.40 1.81 13.27
N SER A 225 -18.85 2.32 14.38
CA SER A 225 -17.63 1.74 14.93
C SER A 225 -17.94 0.33 15.45
N PRO A 226 -17.11 -0.67 15.12
CA PRO A 226 -17.29 -2.00 15.70
C PRO A 226 -17.12 -1.94 17.22
N SER A 227 -18.04 -2.60 17.95
CA SER A 227 -17.94 -2.75 19.42
C SER A 227 -16.90 -3.82 19.72
N ILE A 228 -15.62 -3.45 19.70
CA ILE A 228 -14.52 -4.31 20.11
C ILE A 228 -13.95 -3.83 21.44
N GLU A 229 -13.59 -4.76 22.32
CA GLU A 229 -13.03 -4.48 23.65
C GLU A 229 -11.57 -3.97 23.60
N VAL A 230 -11.22 -3.22 22.57
CA VAL A 230 -9.94 -2.54 22.46
C VAL A 230 -10.15 -1.03 22.46
N PRO A 231 -9.29 -0.25 23.14
CA PRO A 231 -9.42 1.19 23.16
C PRO A 231 -9.46 1.76 21.74
N SER A 232 -10.51 2.54 21.43
CA SER A 232 -10.52 3.39 20.24
C SER A 232 -9.52 4.53 20.48
N LEU A 233 -8.58 4.70 19.58
CA LEU A 233 -7.67 5.84 19.58
C LEU A 233 -8.35 7.07 18.99
#